data_9b51428f1508083c5a9e65209d94ecec
#
_entry.id   9b51428f1508083c5a9e65209d94ecec
#
_cell.length_a   1.000
_cell.length_b   1.000
_cell.length_c   1.000
_cell.angle_alpha   90.00
_cell.angle_beta   90.00
_cell.angle_gamma   90.00
#
_symmetry.space_group_name_H-M   'P 1'
#
loop_
_entity.id
_entity.type
_entity.pdbx_description
1 polymer ?
#
loop_
_entity_poly.entity_id
_entity_poly.type
_entity_poly.pdbx_seq_one_letter_code
_entity_poly.pdbx_strand_id
1 'polypeptide(L)'
;LKEKHRGKGGTIIAGMLQAKGDYALFMDMDQATPISEVEKFLPKFSTKGGSASGRKQGYDVVIASRSGRQGAPIVRKLMAYGFMFLRSLILRLPYKDTQCGFKAFKKDSVKEIFKRLKIFNESNIVSGASVSAGFDLEILYIARKLGLKIAEVNVNWYHKDTERINPIKDSLEGLRDLLRVRINAILGKYK
;
A
#
# COMPACT_ATOMS: atom_id res chain seq x y z
N LEU A 1 0.57 -21.27 5.76
CA LEU A 1 0.78 -21.35 4.32
C LEU A 1 2.24 -21.67 4.03
N LYS A 2 2.51 -22.72 3.24
CA LYS A 2 3.84 -22.95 2.65
C LYS A 2 3.83 -22.36 1.24
N GLU A 3 4.52 -21.24 1.06
CA GLU A 3 4.61 -20.54 -0.22
C GLU A 3 6.06 -20.48 -0.69
N LYS A 4 6.27 -20.48 -2.02
CA LYS A 4 7.59 -20.19 -2.59
C LYS A 4 8.01 -18.78 -2.22
N HIS A 5 9.30 -18.54 -2.00
CA HIS A 5 9.82 -17.23 -1.63
C HIS A 5 9.66 -16.25 -2.80
N ARG A 6 8.65 -15.38 -2.72
CA ARG A 6 8.32 -14.36 -3.73
C ARG A 6 8.47 -12.94 -3.19
N GLY A 7 9.29 -12.79 -2.14
CA GLY A 7 9.45 -11.52 -1.43
C GLY A 7 8.20 -11.07 -0.67
N LYS A 8 8.23 -9.85 -0.11
CA LYS A 8 7.14 -9.27 0.68
C LYS A 8 5.82 -9.27 -0.09
N GLY A 9 5.82 -8.79 -1.34
CA GLY A 9 4.61 -8.68 -2.16
C GLY A 9 3.94 -10.03 -2.40
N GLY A 10 4.70 -11.07 -2.78
CA GLY A 10 4.16 -12.41 -3.01
C GLY A 10 3.55 -13.02 -1.76
N THR A 11 4.18 -12.87 -0.61
CA THR A 11 3.66 -13.35 0.68
C THR A 11 2.35 -12.64 1.05
N ILE A 12 2.29 -11.32 0.88
CA ILE A 12 1.06 -10.56 1.14
C ILE A 12 -0.07 -11.00 0.20
N ILE A 13 0.20 -11.16 -1.10
CA ILE A 13 -0.81 -11.62 -2.07
C ILE A 13 -1.41 -12.97 -1.63
N ALA A 14 -0.55 -13.94 -1.30
CA ALA A 14 -1.00 -15.26 -0.88
C ALA A 14 -1.85 -15.20 0.39
N GLY A 15 -1.43 -14.43 1.40
CA GLY A 15 -2.17 -14.25 2.65
C GLY A 15 -3.51 -13.54 2.44
N MET A 16 -3.51 -12.46 1.69
CA MET A 16 -4.71 -11.66 1.45
C MET A 16 -5.78 -12.44 0.66
N LEU A 17 -5.39 -13.19 -0.37
CA LEU A 17 -6.34 -13.99 -1.15
C LEU A 17 -6.96 -15.16 -0.36
N GLN A 18 -6.32 -15.60 0.72
CA GLN A 18 -6.81 -16.66 1.60
C GLN A 18 -7.52 -16.13 2.85
N ALA A 19 -7.51 -14.81 3.06
CA ALA A 19 -8.22 -14.22 4.19
C ALA A 19 -9.72 -14.52 4.14
N LYS A 20 -10.29 -14.96 5.28
CA LYS A 20 -11.70 -15.38 5.39
C LYS A 20 -12.59 -14.33 6.05
N GLY A 21 -12.00 -13.37 6.78
CA GLY A 21 -12.73 -12.32 7.50
C GLY A 21 -13.41 -11.31 6.55
N ASP A 22 -14.33 -10.52 7.08
CA ASP A 22 -15.00 -9.45 6.34
C ASP A 22 -14.04 -8.32 5.97
N TYR A 23 -12.99 -8.16 6.76
CA TYR A 23 -11.88 -7.26 6.53
C TYR A 23 -10.58 -8.03 6.57
N ALA A 24 -9.65 -7.70 5.67
CA ALA A 24 -8.30 -8.24 5.67
C ALA A 24 -7.29 -7.10 5.82
N LEU A 25 -6.34 -7.28 6.74
CA LEU A 25 -5.26 -6.34 7.03
C LEU A 25 -3.92 -7.01 6.71
N PHE A 26 -3.03 -6.29 6.04
CA PHE A 26 -1.61 -6.62 6.10
C PHE A 26 -0.82 -5.52 6.81
N MET A 27 0.25 -5.93 7.49
CA MET A 27 1.15 -5.04 8.19
C MET A 27 2.60 -5.50 8.08
N ASP A 28 3.53 -4.58 8.30
CA ASP A 28 4.95 -4.92 8.39
C ASP A 28 5.24 -5.70 9.68
N MET A 29 6.11 -6.71 9.59
CA MET A 29 6.42 -7.61 10.72
C MET A 29 7.21 -6.92 11.84
N ASP A 30 7.89 -5.82 11.55
CA ASP A 30 8.62 -5.03 12.54
C ASP A 30 7.71 -4.26 13.51
N GLN A 31 6.40 -4.26 13.22
CA GLN A 31 5.39 -3.55 14.00
C GLN A 31 5.72 -2.05 14.22
N ALA A 32 6.39 -1.45 13.26
CA ALA A 32 6.64 0.00 13.29
C ALA A 32 5.33 0.79 13.37
N THR A 33 4.24 0.25 12.82
CA THR A 33 2.86 0.66 13.11
C THR A 33 2.24 -0.38 14.04
N PRO A 34 1.90 -0.05 15.30
CA PRO A 34 1.29 -0.99 16.24
C PRO A 34 -0.04 -1.54 15.73
N ILE A 35 -0.35 -2.80 16.05
CA ILE A 35 -1.61 -3.42 15.62
C ILE A 35 -2.84 -2.68 16.17
N SER A 36 -2.75 -2.04 17.33
CA SER A 36 -3.84 -1.24 17.91
C SER A 36 -4.31 -0.09 17.01
N GLU A 37 -3.48 0.38 16.08
CA GLU A 37 -3.87 1.41 15.13
C GLU A 37 -5.01 0.95 14.19
N VAL A 38 -5.31 -0.35 14.12
CA VAL A 38 -6.46 -0.89 13.39
C VAL A 38 -7.79 -0.35 13.91
N GLU A 39 -7.88 0.03 15.17
CA GLU A 39 -9.07 0.61 15.76
C GLU A 39 -9.50 1.92 15.07
N LYS A 40 -8.54 2.67 14.50
CA LYS A 40 -8.82 3.88 13.72
C LYS A 40 -9.37 3.55 12.32
N PHE A 41 -9.18 2.31 11.84
CA PHE A 41 -9.61 1.87 10.52
C PHE A 41 -11.03 1.33 10.51
N LEU A 42 -11.43 0.59 11.54
CA LEU A 42 -12.73 -0.07 11.62
C LEU A 42 -13.92 0.89 11.38
N PRO A 43 -13.96 2.10 12.00
CA PRO A 43 -15.04 3.04 11.76
C PRO A 43 -15.13 3.55 10.32
N LYS A 44 -14.02 3.49 9.55
CA LYS A 44 -14.00 3.92 8.14
C LYS A 44 -14.72 2.95 7.22
N PHE A 45 -14.78 1.68 7.57
CA PHE A 45 -15.52 0.67 6.80
C PHE A 45 -17.02 0.69 7.08
N SER A 46 -17.42 1.14 8.26
CA SER A 46 -18.81 1.16 8.69
C SER A 46 -19.58 2.36 8.11
N THR A 47 -20.83 2.11 7.78
CA THR A 47 -21.79 3.17 7.41
C THR A 47 -22.49 3.79 8.64
N LYS A 48 -22.31 3.23 9.83
CA LYS A 48 -23.05 3.59 11.05
C LYS A 48 -22.61 4.88 11.74
N GLY A 49 -21.58 5.57 11.24
CA GLY A 49 -21.19 6.88 11.74
C GLY A 49 -21.54 7.94 10.69
N GLY A 50 -22.64 8.64 10.86
CA GLY A 50 -23.03 9.74 9.99
C GLY A 50 -21.88 10.73 9.83
N SER A 51 -21.20 10.70 8.71
CA SER A 51 -20.34 11.80 8.30
C SER A 51 -21.22 12.99 7.99
N ALA A 52 -20.88 14.16 8.47
CA ALA A 52 -21.56 15.45 8.16
C ALA A 52 -21.69 15.73 6.64
N SER A 53 -21.13 14.89 5.77
CA SER A 53 -21.20 14.99 4.30
C SER A 53 -22.24 14.07 3.64
N GLY A 54 -23.15 13.43 4.38
CA GLY A 54 -24.29 12.67 3.81
C GLY A 54 -23.96 11.41 3.01
N ARG A 55 -22.72 10.94 2.97
CA ARG A 55 -22.33 9.74 2.22
C ARG A 55 -22.63 8.47 3.01
N LYS A 56 -23.66 7.75 2.60
CA LYS A 56 -24.16 6.51 3.24
C LYS A 56 -23.28 5.26 3.06
N GLN A 57 -22.12 5.32 2.42
CA GLN A 57 -21.32 4.14 2.11
C GLN A 57 -19.88 4.28 2.63
N GLY A 58 -19.46 3.33 3.49
CA GLY A 58 -18.11 3.29 4.03
C GLY A 58 -17.04 3.08 2.96
N TYR A 59 -15.78 3.25 3.33
CA TYR A 59 -14.64 3.05 2.45
C TYR A 59 -14.42 1.56 2.18
N ASP A 60 -13.80 1.24 1.05
CA ASP A 60 -13.49 -0.13 0.62
C ASP A 60 -12.06 -0.52 0.96
N VAL A 61 -11.19 0.49 1.03
CA VAL A 61 -9.77 0.36 1.40
C VAL A 61 -9.43 1.46 2.40
N VAL A 62 -8.66 1.12 3.43
CA VAL A 62 -8.11 2.07 4.39
C VAL A 62 -6.62 1.91 4.46
N ILE A 63 -5.88 3.00 4.26
CA ILE A 63 -4.43 3.03 4.29
C ILE A 63 -3.91 3.89 5.43
N ALA A 64 -2.82 3.46 6.03
CA ALA A 64 -2.12 4.26 7.02
C ALA A 64 -1.26 5.34 6.37
N SER A 65 -1.21 6.49 7.02
CA SER A 65 -0.28 7.58 6.72
C SER A 65 0.57 7.87 7.96
N ARG A 66 1.88 7.79 7.79
CA ARG A 66 2.83 8.07 8.87
C ARG A 66 2.85 9.56 9.15
N SER A 67 2.22 9.95 10.24
CA SER A 67 2.21 11.35 10.67
C SER A 67 3.61 11.76 11.14
N GLY A 68 4.16 12.76 10.47
CA GLY A 68 5.42 13.40 10.83
C GLY A 68 6.58 12.42 10.92
N ARG A 69 7.36 12.30 9.89
CA ARG A 69 8.64 11.55 9.89
C ARG A 69 9.64 12.19 10.85
N GLN A 70 9.29 12.22 12.15
CA GLN A 70 10.12 12.80 13.18
C GLN A 70 11.46 12.06 13.21
N GLY A 71 12.56 12.83 13.28
CA GLY A 71 13.92 12.28 13.29
C GLY A 71 14.52 11.95 11.93
N ALA A 72 13.77 11.99 10.81
CA ALA A 72 14.36 11.71 9.50
C ALA A 72 15.23 12.87 8.99
N PRO A 73 16.41 12.59 8.39
CA PRO A 73 17.26 13.59 7.76
C PRO A 73 16.52 14.42 6.70
N ILE A 74 16.91 15.71 6.55
CA ILE A 74 16.25 16.64 5.62
C ILE A 74 16.27 16.11 4.18
N VAL A 75 17.40 15.56 3.74
CA VAL A 75 17.55 14.96 2.40
C VAL A 75 16.51 13.85 2.18
N ARG A 76 16.28 12.98 3.16
CA ARG A 76 15.28 11.91 3.07
C ARG A 76 13.85 12.45 3.01
N LYS A 77 13.57 13.54 3.71
CA LYS A 77 12.27 14.24 3.61
C LYS A 77 12.07 14.81 2.21
N LEU A 78 13.08 15.50 1.67
CA LEU A 78 13.02 16.08 0.33
C LEU A 78 12.81 15.01 -0.76
N MET A 79 13.56 13.91 -0.71
CA MET A 79 13.38 12.76 -1.63
C MET A 79 11.95 12.18 -1.54
N ALA A 80 11.42 12.08 -0.34
CA ALA A 80 10.05 11.59 -0.13
C ALA A 80 8.98 12.54 -0.70
N TYR A 81 9.15 13.85 -0.57
CA TYR A 81 8.25 14.83 -1.18
C TYR A 81 8.36 14.83 -2.71
N GLY A 82 9.57 14.74 -3.25
CA GLY A 82 9.79 14.59 -4.70
C GLY A 82 9.11 13.35 -5.26
N PHE A 83 9.26 12.20 -4.59
CA PHE A 83 8.59 10.96 -4.99
C PHE A 83 7.07 11.07 -4.88
N MET A 84 6.55 11.70 -3.83
CA MET A 84 5.12 11.96 -3.67
C MET A 84 4.56 12.81 -4.82
N PHE A 85 5.28 13.86 -5.22
CA PHE A 85 4.90 14.71 -6.33
C PHE A 85 4.86 13.93 -7.66
N LEU A 86 5.93 13.20 -8.00
CA LEU A 86 6.01 12.37 -9.20
C LEU A 86 4.89 11.32 -9.26
N ARG A 87 4.64 10.64 -8.15
CA ARG A 87 3.56 9.66 -8.04
C ARG A 87 2.20 10.30 -8.26
N SER A 88 1.95 11.47 -7.67
CA SER A 88 0.69 12.20 -7.85
C SER A 88 0.47 12.59 -9.30
N LEU A 89 1.53 13.03 -9.99
CA LEU A 89 1.48 13.43 -11.40
C LEU A 89 1.27 12.20 -12.32
N ILE A 90 2.05 11.14 -12.15
CA ILE A 90 2.11 9.99 -13.06
C ILE A 90 0.92 9.05 -12.87
N LEU A 91 0.59 8.70 -11.61
CA LEU A 91 -0.49 7.75 -11.28
C LEU A 91 -1.76 8.41 -10.79
N ARG A 92 -1.75 9.74 -10.61
CA ARG A 92 -2.88 10.50 -10.04
C ARG A 92 -3.33 9.95 -8.68
N LEU A 93 -2.39 9.51 -7.83
CA LEU A 93 -2.66 9.01 -6.48
C LEU A 93 -2.50 10.16 -5.46
N PRO A 94 -3.61 10.75 -4.97
CA PRO A 94 -3.57 11.95 -4.13
C PRO A 94 -3.30 11.67 -2.65
N TYR A 95 -2.72 10.50 -2.33
CA TYR A 95 -2.46 10.08 -0.95
C TYR A 95 -1.09 10.57 -0.48
N LYS A 96 -0.99 10.98 0.79
CA LYS A 96 0.27 11.45 1.39
C LYS A 96 1.28 10.33 1.54
N ASP A 97 0.84 9.16 2.00
CA ASP A 97 1.70 8.01 2.23
C ASP A 97 1.14 6.72 1.61
N THR A 98 1.66 6.36 0.43
CA THR A 98 1.25 5.11 -0.22
C THR A 98 2.08 3.91 0.20
N GLN A 99 3.23 4.11 0.86
CA GLN A 99 4.22 3.07 1.14
C GLN A 99 4.17 2.55 2.59
N CYS A 100 3.27 3.09 3.44
CA CYS A 100 3.08 2.53 4.76
C CYS A 100 2.56 1.10 4.65
N GLY A 101 3.29 0.15 5.23
CA GLY A 101 2.94 -1.27 5.19
C GLY A 101 1.80 -1.64 6.18
N PHE A 102 0.81 -0.76 6.34
CA PHE A 102 -0.36 -1.00 7.19
C PHE A 102 -1.61 -0.59 6.41
N LYS A 103 -2.27 -1.57 5.80
CA LYS A 103 -3.42 -1.36 4.92
C LYS A 103 -4.49 -2.42 5.13
N ALA A 104 -5.74 -1.99 5.20
CA ALA A 104 -6.89 -2.86 5.38
C ALA A 104 -7.89 -2.70 4.23
N PHE A 105 -8.61 -3.77 3.93
CA PHE A 105 -9.49 -3.92 2.78
C PHE A 105 -10.76 -4.65 3.17
N LYS A 106 -11.89 -4.30 2.56
CA LYS A 106 -13.05 -5.19 2.57
C LYS A 106 -12.76 -6.47 1.78
N LYS A 107 -13.37 -7.56 2.17
CA LYS A 107 -13.19 -8.89 1.56
C LYS A 107 -13.34 -8.90 0.04
N ASP A 108 -14.36 -8.24 -0.49
CA ASP A 108 -14.60 -8.20 -1.93
C ASP A 108 -13.53 -7.38 -2.65
N SER A 109 -13.11 -6.27 -2.06
CA SER A 109 -12.03 -5.42 -2.59
C SER A 109 -10.70 -6.16 -2.67
N VAL A 110 -10.40 -7.06 -1.72
CA VAL A 110 -9.21 -7.91 -1.76
C VAL A 110 -9.18 -8.72 -3.05
N LYS A 111 -10.24 -9.47 -3.33
CA LYS A 111 -10.29 -10.33 -4.53
C LYS A 111 -10.14 -9.53 -5.81
N GLU A 112 -10.84 -8.40 -5.91
CA GLU A 112 -10.82 -7.56 -7.09
C GLU A 112 -9.45 -6.92 -7.34
N ILE A 113 -8.75 -6.47 -6.30
CA ILE A 113 -7.44 -5.83 -6.43
C ILE A 113 -6.35 -6.87 -6.65
N PHE A 114 -6.25 -7.87 -5.77
CA PHE A 114 -5.09 -8.75 -5.70
C PHE A 114 -5.00 -9.73 -6.88
N LYS A 115 -6.12 -10.09 -7.51
CA LYS A 115 -6.12 -10.87 -8.76
C LYS A 115 -5.63 -10.10 -9.98
N ARG A 116 -5.67 -8.76 -9.95
CA ARG A 116 -5.25 -7.89 -11.06
C ARG A 116 -3.80 -7.44 -10.98
N LEU A 117 -3.08 -7.76 -9.91
CA LEU A 117 -1.65 -7.42 -9.78
C LEU A 117 -0.83 -8.08 -10.89
N LYS A 118 0.08 -7.33 -11.50
CA LYS A 118 0.92 -7.77 -12.64
C LYS A 118 2.42 -7.69 -12.36
N ILE A 119 2.84 -6.80 -11.44
CA ILE A 119 4.26 -6.65 -11.11
C ILE A 119 4.77 -7.85 -10.30
N PHE A 120 3.91 -8.44 -9.48
CA PHE A 120 4.22 -9.58 -8.61
C PHE A 120 3.40 -10.81 -9.01
N ASN A 121 3.59 -11.29 -10.23
CA ASN A 121 2.97 -12.54 -10.67
C ASN A 121 3.71 -13.77 -10.11
N GLU A 122 3.15 -14.95 -10.29
CA GLU A 122 3.64 -16.23 -9.72
C GLU A 122 5.06 -16.63 -10.16
N SER A 123 5.57 -16.05 -11.25
CA SER A 123 6.89 -16.39 -11.81
C SER A 123 8.07 -15.69 -11.11
N ASN A 124 7.82 -14.68 -10.29
CA ASN A 124 8.89 -13.92 -9.60
C ASN A 124 9.37 -14.66 -8.34
N ILE A 125 10.24 -15.64 -8.52
CA ILE A 125 10.99 -16.22 -7.40
C ILE A 125 12.16 -15.28 -7.10
N VAL A 126 12.24 -14.80 -5.86
CA VAL A 126 13.26 -13.86 -5.43
C VAL A 126 14.21 -14.56 -4.46
N SER A 127 15.49 -14.47 -4.70
CA SER A 127 16.53 -14.88 -3.76
C SER A 127 16.85 -13.69 -2.84
N GLY A 128 16.66 -13.85 -1.53
CA GLY A 128 16.94 -12.82 -0.53
C GLY A 128 15.76 -11.87 -0.22
N ALA A 129 16.02 -10.89 0.64
CA ALA A 129 15.00 -9.90 1.03
C ALA A 129 14.72 -8.95 -0.12
N SER A 130 13.49 -8.96 -0.62
CA SER A 130 13.03 -8.04 -1.65
C SER A 130 11.83 -7.24 -1.15
N VAL A 131 11.99 -5.93 -1.10
CA VAL A 131 10.93 -4.97 -0.80
C VAL A 131 10.78 -4.07 -2.02
N SER A 132 9.67 -4.17 -2.73
CA SER A 132 9.40 -3.30 -3.87
C SER A 132 8.31 -2.29 -3.54
N ALA A 133 8.62 -1.03 -3.79
CA ALA A 133 7.64 0.07 -3.66
C ALA A 133 6.49 -0.06 -4.67
N GLY A 134 6.70 -0.75 -5.77
CA GLY A 134 5.72 -0.94 -6.83
C GLY A 134 4.48 -1.70 -6.41
N PHE A 135 4.63 -2.63 -5.47
CA PHE A 135 3.51 -3.39 -4.93
C PHE A 135 2.41 -2.49 -4.33
N ASP A 136 2.81 -1.57 -3.46
CA ASP A 136 1.89 -0.64 -2.81
C ASP A 136 1.25 0.33 -3.81
N LEU A 137 2.01 0.80 -4.80
CA LEU A 137 1.52 1.69 -5.85
C LEU A 137 0.51 0.98 -6.76
N GLU A 138 0.80 -0.27 -7.13
CA GLU A 138 -0.06 -1.08 -8.00
C GLU A 138 -1.41 -1.36 -7.35
N ILE A 139 -1.43 -1.75 -6.06
CA ILE A 139 -2.65 -1.95 -5.27
C ILE A 139 -3.53 -0.70 -5.30
N LEU A 140 -2.98 0.46 -4.98
CA LEU A 140 -3.75 1.69 -4.89
C LEU A 140 -4.21 2.19 -6.25
N TYR A 141 -3.39 2.00 -7.29
CA TYR A 141 -3.77 2.31 -8.66
C TYR A 141 -4.95 1.46 -9.13
N ILE A 142 -4.91 0.14 -8.91
CA ILE A 142 -5.99 -0.78 -9.26
C ILE A 142 -7.27 -0.44 -8.47
N ALA A 143 -7.16 -0.26 -7.15
CA ALA A 143 -8.29 0.10 -6.31
C ALA A 143 -8.99 1.37 -6.83
N ARG A 144 -8.22 2.40 -7.17
CA ARG A 144 -8.77 3.63 -7.73
C ARG A 144 -9.40 3.44 -9.11
N LYS A 145 -8.75 2.66 -9.98
CA LYS A 145 -9.28 2.34 -11.32
C LYS A 145 -10.62 1.62 -11.25
N LEU A 146 -10.81 0.75 -10.26
CA LEU A 146 -12.07 0.06 -9.98
C LEU A 146 -13.13 0.96 -9.32
N GLY A 147 -12.85 2.23 -9.08
CA GLY A 147 -13.77 3.16 -8.41
C GLY A 147 -13.93 2.92 -6.92
N LEU A 148 -13.08 2.10 -6.30
CA LEU A 148 -13.13 1.82 -4.86
C LEU A 148 -12.79 3.06 -4.04
N LYS A 149 -13.50 3.22 -2.93
CA LYS A 149 -13.30 4.34 -2.00
C LYS A 149 -12.14 4.05 -1.07
N ILE A 150 -11.13 4.91 -1.09
CA ILE A 150 -9.92 4.77 -0.27
C ILE A 150 -9.88 5.89 0.76
N ALA A 151 -9.76 5.52 2.05
CA ALA A 151 -9.47 6.45 3.14
C ALA A 151 -7.99 6.40 3.51
N GLU A 152 -7.42 7.56 3.80
CA GLU A 152 -6.09 7.69 4.41
C GLU A 152 -6.25 8.13 5.87
N VAL A 153 -5.61 7.39 6.80
CA VAL A 153 -5.73 7.59 8.24
C VAL A 153 -4.35 7.78 8.84
N ASN A 154 -4.17 8.85 9.61
CA ASN A 154 -2.92 9.06 10.32
C ASN A 154 -2.78 8.05 11.46
N VAL A 155 -1.61 7.40 11.51
CA VAL A 155 -1.25 6.40 12.50
C VAL A 155 0.01 6.80 13.26
N ASN A 156 0.15 6.29 14.47
CA ASN A 156 1.41 6.36 15.19
C ASN A 156 2.39 5.38 14.52
N TRP A 157 3.55 5.89 14.17
CA TRP A 157 4.61 5.11 13.54
C TRP A 157 5.91 5.34 14.27
N TYR A 158 6.56 4.27 14.66
CA TYR A 158 7.82 4.30 15.40
C TYR A 158 8.95 3.88 14.48
N HIS A 159 9.97 4.73 14.37
CA HIS A 159 11.13 4.39 13.56
C HIS A 159 11.81 3.14 14.13
N LYS A 160 12.09 2.18 13.25
CA LYS A 160 12.92 1.03 13.54
C LYS A 160 14.21 1.17 12.75
N ASP A 161 15.34 1.10 13.44
CA ASP A 161 16.65 1.14 12.79
C ASP A 161 16.79 -0.11 11.91
N THR A 162 16.96 0.11 10.63
CA THR A 162 17.23 -0.94 9.65
C THR A 162 18.45 -0.57 8.83
N GLU A 163 19.47 -1.40 8.87
CA GLU A 163 20.70 -1.25 8.07
C GLU A 163 20.47 -1.49 6.55
N ARG A 164 19.24 -1.83 6.15
CA ARG A 164 18.91 -2.31 4.80
C ARG A 164 18.46 -1.24 3.81
N ILE A 165 18.44 0.03 4.19
CA ILE A 165 17.92 1.10 3.34
C ILE A 165 19.08 1.80 2.61
N ASN A 166 19.12 1.64 1.28
CA ASN A 166 19.96 2.45 0.41
C ASN A 166 19.07 3.53 -0.27
N PRO A 167 19.12 4.80 0.18
CA PRO A 167 18.19 5.83 -0.29
C PRO A 167 18.20 6.05 -1.81
N ILE A 168 19.37 5.95 -2.44
CA ILE A 168 19.52 6.18 -3.90
C ILE A 168 18.95 4.98 -4.66
N LYS A 169 19.39 3.76 -4.31
CA LYS A 169 18.93 2.53 -4.95
C LYS A 169 17.42 2.36 -4.81
N ASP A 170 16.90 2.54 -3.60
CA ASP A 170 15.48 2.38 -3.31
C ASP A 170 14.63 3.43 -4.04
N SER A 171 15.16 4.65 -4.22
CA SER A 171 14.48 5.71 -4.98
C SER A 171 14.43 5.40 -6.48
N LEU A 172 15.51 4.87 -7.05
CA LEU A 172 15.56 4.46 -8.46
C LEU A 172 14.62 3.25 -8.72
N GLU A 173 14.62 2.28 -7.82
CA GLU A 173 13.68 1.15 -7.89
C GLU A 173 12.23 1.63 -7.77
N GLY A 174 11.95 2.55 -6.85
CA GLY A 174 10.62 3.15 -6.71
C GLY A 174 10.17 3.89 -7.97
N LEU A 175 11.06 4.64 -8.62
CA LEU A 175 10.76 5.32 -9.89
C LEU A 175 10.52 4.32 -11.02
N ARG A 176 11.34 3.30 -11.13
CA ARG A 176 11.15 2.21 -12.10
C ARG A 176 9.80 1.55 -11.94
N ASP A 177 9.42 1.23 -10.72
CA ASP A 177 8.13 0.59 -10.42
C ASP A 177 6.94 1.52 -10.72
N LEU A 178 7.08 2.80 -10.40
CA LEU A 178 6.10 3.83 -10.74
C LEU A 178 5.83 3.85 -12.26
N LEU A 179 6.90 3.85 -13.07
CA LEU A 179 6.79 3.80 -14.53
C LEU A 179 6.19 2.47 -15.02
N ARG A 180 6.55 1.34 -14.41
CA ARG A 180 5.96 0.02 -14.75
C ARG A 180 4.47 -0.01 -14.51
N VAL A 181 4.00 0.51 -13.38
CA VAL A 181 2.55 0.61 -13.11
C VAL A 181 1.89 1.47 -14.19
N ARG A 182 2.49 2.61 -14.56
CA ARG A 182 1.94 3.49 -15.59
C ARG A 182 1.88 2.83 -16.96
N ILE A 183 2.94 2.16 -17.38
CA ILE A 183 3.01 1.43 -18.65
C ILE A 183 1.95 0.32 -18.66
N ASN A 184 1.85 -0.50 -17.63
CA ASN A 184 0.84 -1.55 -17.53
C ASN A 184 -0.58 -0.97 -17.59
N ALA A 185 -0.78 0.22 -17.03
CA ALA A 185 -2.05 0.93 -17.08
C ALA A 185 -2.42 1.37 -18.49
N ILE A 186 -1.46 1.94 -19.24
CA ILE A 186 -1.64 2.37 -20.65
C ILE A 186 -1.90 1.15 -21.54
N LEU A 187 -1.19 0.05 -21.32
CA LEU A 187 -1.38 -1.21 -22.03
C LEU A 187 -2.68 -1.95 -21.66
N GLY A 188 -3.51 -1.39 -20.78
CA GLY A 188 -4.79 -1.96 -20.40
C GLY A 188 -4.71 -3.25 -19.57
N LYS A 189 -3.55 -3.58 -18.98
CA LYS A 189 -3.33 -4.85 -18.25
C LYS A 189 -4.11 -4.98 -16.94
N TYR A 190 -4.70 -3.91 -16.44
CA TYR A 190 -5.51 -3.88 -15.22
C TYR A 190 -7.02 -3.87 -15.50
N LYS A 191 -7.46 -4.50 -16.58
CA LYS A 191 -8.88 -4.67 -16.90
C LYS A 191 -9.54 -5.72 -16.02
#